data_8f9167dd611cba8210301d793dd7087f
#
_entry.id   8f9167dd611cba8210301d793dd7087f
#
_cell.length_a   1.000
_cell.length_b   1.000
_cell.length_c   1.000
_cell.angle_alpha   90.00
_cell.angle_beta   90.00
_cell.angle_gamma   90.00
#
_symmetry.space_group_name_H-M   'P 1'
#
loop_
_entity.id
_entity.type
_entity.pdbx_description
1 polymer ?
#
loop_
_entity_poly.entity_id
_entity_poly.type
_entity_poly.pdbx_seq_one_letter_code
_entity_poly.pdbx_strand_id
1 'polypeptide(L)'
;MRVGQNPIKSVEKIDPPAPVTVVVISSIPFLSGYYAESLDVLKLCLESLHAHTASKYDLLVFDNGSCAEVREYLLDEQAQKRIDFLLLSERNIGKPAAWNVAFAAAPGEFVAYADSDVYFYPGWLPASLAVLKAFPKAGMVTAMPMLIPEKYSTATISWAKRERGVKVERGELLPWEDFWRHARSLGDSEKNARRFYKESRAVRITKKGKRYFVGAAHFQFTAPKSALQAVLPIPAERPMGQVRLLDEAMNTSGYLRLCTENWYVQHLGNVVSKDASTKGGRAKKRTRMSGFWHWAPIRALLQRIYGWSFDRLHRG
;
A
#
# COMPACT_ATOMS: atom_id res chain seq x y z
N MET A 1 -38.97 26.33 -14.05
CA MET A 1 -39.52 26.91 -12.79
C MET A 1 -39.22 25.94 -11.65
N ARG A 2 -38.71 26.40 -10.52
CA ARG A 2 -38.40 25.51 -9.36
C ARG A 2 -39.68 25.21 -8.59
N VAL A 3 -39.99 23.93 -8.34
CA VAL A 3 -41.16 23.48 -7.57
C VAL A 3 -40.73 23.27 -6.10
N GLY A 4 -41.23 24.14 -5.23
CA GLY A 4 -41.01 24.03 -3.77
C GLY A 4 -39.60 24.39 -3.25
N GLN A 5 -39.39 24.20 -1.97
CA GLN A 5 -38.09 24.36 -1.32
C GLN A 5 -37.32 23.02 -1.26
N ASN A 6 -36.00 23.09 -1.30
CA ASN A 6 -35.18 21.87 -1.16
C ASN A 6 -35.33 21.32 0.27
N PRO A 7 -35.85 20.08 0.44
CA PRO A 7 -36.05 19.46 1.76
C PRO A 7 -34.77 19.37 2.60
N ILE A 8 -33.59 19.34 1.99
CA ILE A 8 -32.31 19.27 2.71
C ILE A 8 -32.07 20.48 3.62
N LYS A 9 -32.78 21.60 3.37
CA LYS A 9 -32.71 22.78 4.24
C LYS A 9 -33.27 22.55 5.66
N SER A 10 -34.10 21.51 5.83
CA SER A 10 -34.64 21.11 7.14
C SER A 10 -33.83 20.04 7.85
N VAL A 11 -32.75 19.55 7.21
CA VAL A 11 -31.82 18.58 7.81
C VAL A 11 -30.86 19.33 8.75
N GLU A 12 -30.94 19.05 10.03
CA GLU A 12 -30.14 19.73 11.06
C GLU A 12 -28.76 19.06 11.28
N LYS A 13 -28.62 17.80 10.95
CA LYS A 13 -27.39 17.01 11.19
C LYS A 13 -27.03 16.17 9.98
N ILE A 14 -25.74 16.08 9.70
CA ILE A 14 -25.14 15.13 8.76
C ILE A 14 -24.32 14.12 9.55
N ASP A 15 -24.21 12.89 9.05
CA ASP A 15 -23.31 11.91 9.61
C ASP A 15 -21.86 12.32 9.34
N PRO A 16 -21.01 12.47 10.38
CA PRO A 16 -19.61 12.81 10.18
C PRO A 16 -18.87 11.62 9.55
N PRO A 17 -17.82 11.88 8.77
CA PRO A 17 -16.96 10.82 8.26
C PRO A 17 -16.31 10.03 9.41
N ALA A 18 -15.92 8.79 9.13
CA ALA A 18 -15.11 8.02 10.06
C ALA A 18 -13.76 8.71 10.31
N PRO A 19 -13.15 8.55 11.50
CA PRO A 19 -11.83 9.13 11.78
C PRO A 19 -10.74 8.67 10.83
N VAL A 20 -10.87 7.47 10.25
CA VAL A 20 -9.93 6.89 9.30
C VAL A 20 -10.64 6.66 7.98
N THR A 21 -10.03 7.13 6.89
CA THR A 21 -10.37 6.68 5.55
C THR A 21 -9.32 5.67 5.10
N VAL A 22 -9.76 4.44 4.82
CA VAL A 22 -8.92 3.45 4.14
C VAL A 22 -9.00 3.73 2.65
N VAL A 23 -7.85 3.90 2.00
CA VAL A 23 -7.74 4.19 0.57
C VAL A 23 -7.09 3.01 -0.13
N VAL A 24 -7.78 2.40 -1.08
CA VAL A 24 -7.25 1.35 -1.95
C VAL A 24 -7.22 1.85 -3.39
N ILE A 25 -6.07 1.73 -4.06
CA ILE A 25 -5.93 2.08 -5.48
C ILE A 25 -5.74 0.81 -6.29
N SER A 26 -6.57 0.63 -7.32
CA SER A 26 -6.50 -0.47 -8.28
C SER A 26 -6.19 0.02 -9.69
N SER A 27 -5.43 -0.77 -10.46
CA SER A 27 -5.22 -0.57 -11.89
C SER A 27 -4.95 -1.92 -12.54
N ILE A 28 -5.99 -2.54 -13.09
CA ILE A 28 -5.97 -3.88 -13.69
C ILE A 28 -6.50 -3.76 -15.11
N PRO A 29 -5.63 -3.51 -16.11
CA PRO A 29 -6.07 -3.14 -17.47
C PRO A 29 -6.72 -4.29 -18.25
N PHE A 30 -6.42 -5.54 -17.89
CA PHE A 30 -6.99 -6.76 -18.50
C PHE A 30 -6.71 -7.98 -17.61
N LEU A 31 -7.47 -9.06 -17.77
CA LEU A 31 -7.38 -10.28 -16.95
C LEU A 31 -6.66 -11.41 -17.69
N SER A 32 -5.40 -11.16 -18.11
CA SER A 32 -4.56 -12.18 -18.75
C SER A 32 -3.08 -11.98 -18.42
N GLY A 33 -2.23 -12.98 -18.68
CA GLY A 33 -0.79 -12.88 -18.46
C GLY A 33 -0.41 -12.48 -17.04
N TYR A 34 0.26 -11.34 -16.88
CA TYR A 34 0.63 -10.81 -15.56
C TYR A 34 -0.56 -10.52 -14.66
N TYR A 35 -1.69 -10.08 -15.22
CA TYR A 35 -2.89 -9.67 -14.49
C TYR A 35 -3.97 -10.76 -14.38
N ALA A 36 -3.66 -12.02 -14.78
CA ALA A 36 -4.66 -13.09 -14.86
C ALA A 36 -5.41 -13.37 -13.54
N GLU A 37 -4.74 -13.25 -12.40
CA GLU A 37 -5.32 -13.46 -11.07
C GLU A 37 -5.53 -12.14 -10.30
N SER A 38 -5.30 -10.97 -10.93
CA SER A 38 -5.29 -9.68 -10.21
C SER A 38 -6.67 -9.27 -9.68
N LEU A 39 -7.76 -9.67 -10.33
CA LEU A 39 -9.11 -9.46 -9.81
C LEU A 39 -9.36 -10.29 -8.55
N ASP A 40 -8.89 -11.54 -8.51
CA ASP A 40 -9.04 -12.38 -7.32
C ASP A 40 -8.15 -11.89 -6.17
N VAL A 41 -6.98 -11.34 -6.49
CA VAL A 41 -6.10 -10.66 -5.51
C VAL A 41 -6.78 -9.42 -4.94
N LEU A 42 -7.42 -8.57 -5.78
CA LEU A 42 -8.19 -7.40 -5.34
C LEU A 42 -9.35 -7.82 -4.42
N LYS A 43 -10.11 -8.87 -4.80
CA LYS A 43 -11.19 -9.42 -3.96
C LYS A 43 -10.65 -9.85 -2.60
N LEU A 44 -9.56 -10.60 -2.56
CA LEU A 44 -8.92 -11.04 -1.32
C LEU A 44 -8.43 -9.86 -0.47
N CYS A 45 -7.91 -8.80 -1.10
CA CYS A 45 -7.53 -7.56 -0.43
C CYS A 45 -8.75 -6.95 0.29
N LEU A 46 -9.86 -6.70 -0.42
CA LEU A 46 -11.05 -6.07 0.15
C LEU A 46 -11.74 -6.97 1.18
N GLU A 47 -11.83 -8.27 0.94
CA GLU A 47 -12.37 -9.25 1.89
C GLU A 47 -11.57 -9.27 3.21
N SER A 48 -10.23 -9.35 3.12
CA SER A 48 -9.38 -9.32 4.32
C SER A 48 -9.46 -8.01 5.07
N LEU A 49 -9.58 -6.89 4.35
CA LEU A 49 -9.79 -5.57 4.94
C LEU A 49 -11.08 -5.55 5.77
N HIS A 50 -12.21 -5.95 5.20
CA HIS A 50 -13.49 -6.01 5.90
C HIS A 50 -13.49 -6.98 7.08
N ALA A 51 -12.95 -8.18 6.88
CA ALA A 51 -12.93 -9.21 7.92
C ALA A 51 -12.04 -8.86 9.12
N HIS A 52 -10.96 -8.10 8.91
CA HIS A 52 -9.92 -7.88 9.91
C HIS A 52 -9.82 -6.44 10.41
N THR A 53 -10.78 -5.56 10.07
CA THR A 53 -10.84 -4.18 10.54
C THR A 53 -12.08 -3.94 11.40
N ALA A 54 -11.95 -4.14 12.69
CA ALA A 54 -13.06 -3.95 13.65
C ALA A 54 -13.33 -2.48 13.98
N SER A 55 -12.36 -1.58 13.75
CA SER A 55 -12.52 -0.14 13.99
C SER A 55 -13.40 0.48 12.90
N LYS A 56 -14.18 1.52 13.25
CA LYS A 56 -14.97 2.29 12.26
C LYS A 56 -14.01 2.99 11.28
N TYR A 57 -14.25 2.81 9.98
CA TYR A 57 -13.53 3.46 8.88
C TYR A 57 -14.48 3.71 7.72
N ASP A 58 -14.13 4.64 6.85
CA ASP A 58 -14.73 4.78 5.52
C ASP A 58 -13.78 4.16 4.49
N LEU A 59 -14.29 3.39 3.54
CA LEU A 59 -13.51 2.81 2.45
C LEU A 59 -13.65 3.65 1.19
N LEU A 60 -12.53 4.21 0.72
CA LEU A 60 -12.41 4.87 -0.57
C LEU A 60 -11.60 3.98 -1.52
N VAL A 61 -12.23 3.56 -2.61
CA VAL A 61 -11.52 2.84 -3.68
C VAL A 61 -11.37 3.78 -4.88
N PHE A 62 -10.15 3.89 -5.39
CA PHE A 62 -9.85 4.60 -6.64
C PHE A 62 -9.48 3.58 -7.71
N ASP A 63 -10.36 3.42 -8.69
CA ASP A 63 -10.06 2.65 -9.90
C ASP A 63 -9.31 3.52 -10.91
N ASN A 64 -8.07 3.17 -11.18
CA ASN A 64 -7.17 3.92 -12.06
C ASN A 64 -7.13 3.29 -13.46
N GLY A 65 -8.29 3.23 -14.13
CA GLY A 65 -8.42 2.75 -15.50
C GLY A 65 -8.32 1.24 -15.63
N SER A 66 -9.05 0.49 -14.81
CA SER A 66 -9.16 -0.97 -14.95
C SER A 66 -10.13 -1.38 -16.05
N CYS A 67 -10.10 -2.67 -16.42
CA CYS A 67 -11.03 -3.28 -17.38
C CYS A 67 -12.46 -3.37 -16.83
N ALA A 68 -13.40 -3.69 -17.73
CA ALA A 68 -14.83 -3.71 -17.42
C ALA A 68 -15.18 -4.65 -16.26
N GLU A 69 -14.62 -5.85 -16.21
CA GLU A 69 -14.88 -6.85 -15.19
C GLU A 69 -14.47 -6.38 -13.78
N VAL A 70 -13.38 -5.64 -13.68
CA VAL A 70 -12.94 -5.04 -12.41
C VAL A 70 -13.87 -3.92 -11.99
N ARG A 71 -14.29 -3.06 -12.94
CA ARG A 71 -15.22 -1.98 -12.68
C ARG A 71 -16.59 -2.48 -12.26
N GLU A 72 -17.11 -3.51 -12.93
CA GLU A 72 -18.37 -4.18 -12.55
C GLU A 72 -18.30 -4.70 -11.11
N TYR A 73 -17.24 -5.42 -10.77
CA TYR A 73 -17.01 -5.88 -9.39
C TYR A 73 -17.01 -4.74 -8.36
N LEU A 74 -16.31 -3.63 -8.65
CA LEU A 74 -16.25 -2.48 -7.72
C LEU A 74 -17.61 -1.76 -7.59
N LEU A 75 -18.38 -1.67 -8.67
CA LEU A 75 -19.73 -1.11 -8.65
C LEU A 75 -20.68 -2.01 -7.82
N ASP A 76 -20.56 -3.32 -7.94
CA ASP A 76 -21.34 -4.28 -7.14
C ASP A 76 -20.99 -4.16 -5.64
N GLU A 77 -19.70 -4.06 -5.28
CA GLU A 77 -19.26 -3.82 -3.90
C GLU A 77 -19.84 -2.51 -3.32
N GLN A 78 -19.87 -1.45 -4.14
CA GLN A 78 -20.48 -0.18 -3.75
C GLN A 78 -22.01 -0.30 -3.59
N ALA A 79 -22.69 -0.98 -4.51
CA ALA A 79 -24.14 -1.22 -4.42
C ALA A 79 -24.52 -2.01 -3.17
N GLN A 80 -23.63 -2.92 -2.72
CA GLN A 80 -23.76 -3.69 -1.48
C GLN A 80 -23.34 -2.88 -0.23
N LYS A 81 -22.99 -1.58 -0.38
CA LYS A 81 -22.52 -0.70 0.70
C LYS A 81 -21.24 -1.19 1.39
N ARG A 82 -20.38 -1.88 0.65
CA ARG A 82 -19.07 -2.33 1.12
C ARG A 82 -17.95 -1.34 0.73
N ILE A 83 -18.23 -0.40 -0.18
CA ILE A 83 -17.37 0.73 -0.53
C ILE A 83 -18.17 2.00 -0.28
N ASP A 84 -17.63 2.91 0.55
CA ASP A 84 -18.29 4.19 0.88
C ASP A 84 -18.09 5.23 -0.23
N PHE A 85 -16.87 5.27 -0.80
CA PHE A 85 -16.49 6.20 -1.88
C PHE A 85 -15.80 5.43 -3.00
N LEU A 86 -16.40 5.43 -4.18
CA LEU A 86 -15.81 4.84 -5.40
C LEU A 86 -15.49 5.95 -6.41
N LEU A 87 -14.22 6.09 -6.74
CA LEU A 87 -13.72 7.01 -7.76
C LEU A 87 -13.26 6.19 -8.98
N LEU A 88 -13.84 6.45 -10.14
CA LEU A 88 -13.52 5.76 -11.39
C LEU A 88 -12.79 6.71 -12.34
N SER A 89 -11.58 6.34 -12.76
CA SER A 89 -10.85 7.02 -13.84
C SER A 89 -11.01 6.25 -15.15
N GLU A 90 -11.31 6.95 -16.24
CA GLU A 90 -11.40 6.32 -17.57
C GLU A 90 -10.03 5.83 -18.09
N ARG A 91 -8.95 6.37 -17.55
CA ARG A 91 -7.58 6.04 -17.97
C ARG A 91 -6.67 5.92 -16.78
N ASN A 92 -5.58 5.17 -16.94
CA ASN A 92 -4.51 5.14 -15.96
C ASN A 92 -3.75 6.49 -15.96
N ILE A 93 -3.90 7.24 -14.89
CA ILE A 93 -3.22 8.53 -14.67
C ILE A 93 -1.89 8.37 -13.93
N GLY A 94 -1.48 7.13 -13.65
CA GLY A 94 -0.29 6.81 -12.85
C GLY A 94 -0.57 6.83 -11.35
N LYS A 95 0.22 6.04 -10.60
CA LYS A 95 0.05 5.87 -9.15
C LYS A 95 0.20 7.19 -8.37
N PRO A 96 1.20 8.07 -8.63
CA PRO A 96 1.32 9.34 -7.92
C PRO A 96 0.14 10.28 -8.15
N ALA A 97 -0.40 10.36 -9.38
CA ALA A 97 -1.58 11.17 -9.66
C ALA A 97 -2.83 10.62 -8.97
N ALA A 98 -3.00 9.28 -8.96
CA ALA A 98 -4.07 8.63 -8.23
C ALA A 98 -3.98 8.91 -6.71
N TRP A 99 -2.79 8.92 -6.12
CA TRP A 99 -2.59 9.36 -4.73
C TRP A 99 -3.02 10.80 -4.50
N ASN A 100 -2.62 11.72 -5.39
CA ASN A 100 -2.98 13.14 -5.26
C ASN A 100 -4.50 13.32 -5.21
N VAL A 101 -5.24 12.60 -6.05
CA VAL A 101 -6.71 12.64 -6.07
C VAL A 101 -7.30 11.95 -4.84
N ALA A 102 -6.91 10.70 -4.57
CA ALA A 102 -7.52 9.89 -3.53
C ALA A 102 -7.25 10.44 -2.12
N PHE A 103 -6.02 10.92 -1.84
CA PHE A 103 -5.70 11.48 -0.52
C PHE A 103 -6.35 12.86 -0.30
N ALA A 104 -6.56 13.65 -1.35
CA ALA A 104 -7.35 14.88 -1.24
C ALA A 104 -8.82 14.58 -0.95
N ALA A 105 -9.39 13.56 -1.61
CA ALA A 105 -10.79 13.15 -1.47
C ALA A 105 -11.09 12.46 -0.13
N ALA A 106 -10.12 11.81 0.50
CA ALA A 106 -10.30 11.07 1.76
C ALA A 106 -10.83 12.00 2.87
N PRO A 107 -12.01 11.76 3.48
CA PRO A 107 -12.61 12.69 4.45
C PRO A 107 -12.01 12.55 5.86
N GLY A 108 -11.47 11.39 6.25
CA GLY A 108 -10.99 11.12 7.62
C GLY A 108 -9.77 11.93 8.06
N GLU A 109 -9.53 12.00 9.35
CA GLU A 109 -8.34 12.64 9.95
C GLU A 109 -7.05 11.84 9.63
N PHE A 110 -7.19 10.53 9.50
CA PHE A 110 -6.12 9.62 9.10
C PHE A 110 -6.46 8.97 7.77
N VAL A 111 -5.43 8.81 6.94
CA VAL A 111 -5.49 8.04 5.70
C VAL A 111 -4.70 6.76 5.88
N ALA A 112 -5.34 5.62 5.71
CA ALA A 112 -4.71 4.31 5.70
C ALA A 112 -4.69 3.78 4.26
N TYR A 113 -3.57 3.98 3.57
CA TYR A 113 -3.40 3.61 2.17
C TYR A 113 -2.95 2.16 2.02
N ALA A 114 -3.43 1.50 0.98
CA ALA A 114 -2.90 0.22 0.49
C ALA A 114 -3.01 0.10 -1.03
N ASP A 115 -2.06 -0.62 -1.63
CA ASP A 115 -2.21 -1.17 -2.98
C ASP A 115 -3.29 -2.26 -2.96
N SER A 116 -3.89 -2.56 -4.10
CA SER A 116 -4.96 -3.56 -4.24
C SER A 116 -4.53 -5.02 -4.06
N ASP A 117 -3.26 -5.25 -3.76
CA ASP A 117 -2.64 -6.55 -3.53
C ASP A 117 -2.09 -6.73 -2.10
N VAL A 118 -2.71 -6.05 -1.14
CA VAL A 118 -2.38 -6.14 0.28
C VAL A 118 -3.39 -7.02 1.00
N TYR A 119 -2.91 -8.01 1.75
CA TYR A 119 -3.70 -8.78 2.72
C TYR A 119 -3.56 -8.18 4.10
N PHE A 120 -4.68 -7.98 4.79
CA PHE A 120 -4.74 -7.43 6.13
C PHE A 120 -4.94 -8.54 7.17
N TYR A 121 -4.21 -8.47 8.28
CA TYR A 121 -4.41 -9.35 9.43
C TYR A 121 -5.09 -8.61 10.59
N PRO A 122 -5.76 -9.32 11.51
CA PRO A 122 -6.39 -8.69 12.66
C PRO A 122 -5.44 -7.76 13.43
N GLY A 123 -5.95 -6.57 13.79
CA GLY A 123 -5.17 -5.61 14.59
C GLY A 123 -4.29 -4.64 13.79
N TRP A 124 -4.26 -4.70 12.46
CA TRP A 124 -3.40 -3.85 11.62
C TRP A 124 -3.64 -2.35 11.83
N LEU A 125 -4.89 -1.90 11.85
CA LEU A 125 -5.24 -0.49 11.99
C LEU A 125 -4.97 0.02 13.41
N PRO A 126 -5.44 -0.63 14.49
CA PRO A 126 -5.08 -0.24 15.85
C PRO A 126 -3.57 -0.20 16.10
N ALA A 127 -2.79 -1.14 15.56
CA ALA A 127 -1.33 -1.15 15.69
C ALA A 127 -0.71 0.08 15.01
N SER A 128 -1.14 0.43 13.80
CA SER A 128 -0.67 1.61 13.06
C SER A 128 -1.01 2.91 13.80
N LEU A 129 -2.25 3.06 14.25
CA LEU A 129 -2.70 4.24 15.00
C LEU A 129 -1.97 4.37 16.35
N ALA A 130 -1.65 3.26 17.01
CA ALA A 130 -0.86 3.27 18.24
C ALA A 130 0.57 3.81 18.01
N VAL A 131 1.18 3.53 16.86
CA VAL A 131 2.48 4.11 16.48
C VAL A 131 2.34 5.60 16.24
N LEU A 132 1.34 6.05 15.46
CA LEU A 132 1.08 7.47 15.23
C LEU A 132 0.87 8.23 16.55
N LYS A 133 0.12 7.66 17.48
CA LYS A 133 -0.09 8.23 18.82
C LYS A 133 1.21 8.30 19.65
N ALA A 134 2.08 7.28 19.55
CA ALA A 134 3.34 7.23 20.30
C ALA A 134 4.40 8.22 19.75
N PHE A 135 4.27 8.61 18.49
CA PHE A 135 5.19 9.50 17.79
C PHE A 135 4.44 10.64 17.10
N PRO A 136 4.21 11.78 17.78
CA PRO A 136 3.38 12.88 17.22
C PRO A 136 3.88 13.47 15.89
N LYS A 137 5.17 13.25 15.54
CA LYS A 137 5.74 13.65 14.25
C LYS A 137 5.73 12.52 13.21
N ALA A 138 5.11 11.36 13.49
CA ALA A 138 5.02 10.29 12.52
C ALA A 138 4.12 10.71 11.35
N GLY A 139 4.67 10.70 10.14
CA GLY A 139 3.96 10.99 8.91
C GLY A 139 3.56 9.75 8.14
N MET A 140 4.27 8.62 8.33
CA MET A 140 3.93 7.35 7.69
C MET A 140 4.25 6.18 8.62
N VAL A 141 3.32 5.24 8.73
CA VAL A 141 3.48 4.00 9.50
C VAL A 141 3.04 2.81 8.64
N THR A 142 3.97 1.91 8.32
CA THR A 142 3.66 0.64 7.67
C THR A 142 3.37 -0.44 8.71
N ALA A 143 2.31 -1.22 8.50
CA ALA A 143 1.83 -2.22 9.46
C ALA A 143 2.59 -3.55 9.40
N MET A 144 3.86 -3.52 9.01
CA MET A 144 4.78 -4.67 9.06
C MET A 144 6.23 -4.19 9.16
N PRO A 145 7.16 -4.97 9.74
CA PRO A 145 8.56 -4.62 9.78
C PRO A 145 9.19 -4.62 8.38
N MET A 146 9.99 -3.60 8.07
CA MET A 146 10.62 -3.42 6.77
C MET A 146 12.13 -3.19 6.89
N LEU A 147 12.87 -3.64 5.88
CA LEU A 147 14.28 -3.31 5.68
C LEU A 147 14.35 -2.15 4.67
N ILE A 148 14.40 -0.92 5.16
CA ILE A 148 14.43 0.31 4.35
C ILE A 148 15.82 0.96 4.46
N PRO A 149 16.46 1.35 3.35
CA PRO A 149 17.73 2.07 3.38
C PRO A 149 17.63 3.36 4.21
N GLU A 150 18.62 3.60 5.08
CA GLU A 150 18.64 4.73 6.05
C GLU A 150 18.45 6.09 5.37
N LYS A 151 18.94 6.26 4.14
CA LYS A 151 18.84 7.52 3.38
C LYS A 151 17.39 8.01 3.18
N TYR A 152 16.41 7.13 3.21
CA TYR A 152 14.99 7.50 3.09
C TYR A 152 14.31 7.77 4.45
N SER A 153 15.06 7.70 5.57
CA SER A 153 14.50 7.85 6.91
C SER A 153 15.44 8.65 7.84
N THR A 154 16.23 9.56 7.26
CA THR A 154 17.22 10.36 8.00
C THR A 154 16.58 11.25 9.06
N ALA A 155 15.38 11.78 8.83
CA ALA A 155 14.63 12.54 9.82
C ALA A 155 14.31 11.68 11.07
N THR A 156 13.85 10.44 10.86
CA THR A 156 13.55 9.50 11.95
C THR A 156 14.81 9.16 12.75
N ILE A 157 15.90 8.85 12.07
CA ILE A 157 17.17 8.50 12.69
C ILE A 157 17.75 9.68 13.49
N SER A 158 17.70 10.89 12.89
CA SER A 158 18.19 12.11 13.54
C SER A 158 17.35 12.48 14.76
N TRP A 159 16.03 12.31 14.67
CA TRP A 159 15.14 12.47 15.81
C TRP A 159 15.46 11.46 16.92
N ALA A 160 15.57 10.17 16.58
CA ALA A 160 15.81 9.11 17.55
C ALA A 160 17.13 9.25 18.31
N LYS A 161 18.18 9.80 17.67
CA LYS A 161 19.48 10.08 18.31
C LYS A 161 19.42 11.21 19.34
N ARG A 162 18.48 12.15 19.21
CA ARG A 162 18.33 13.31 20.09
C ARG A 162 17.29 13.12 21.18
N GLU A 163 16.38 12.18 20.98
CA GLU A 163 15.25 11.96 21.89
C GLU A 163 15.68 11.14 23.12
N ARG A 164 15.48 11.68 24.31
CA ARG A 164 15.79 10.98 25.56
C ARG A 164 14.92 9.73 25.73
N GLY A 165 15.53 8.64 26.19
CA GLY A 165 14.83 7.38 26.43
C GLY A 165 14.50 6.58 25.15
N VAL A 166 15.08 6.97 24.01
CA VAL A 166 15.02 6.21 22.77
C VAL A 166 16.36 5.50 22.54
N LYS A 167 16.32 4.18 22.40
CA LYS A 167 17.48 3.36 22.02
C LYS A 167 17.42 3.07 20.52
N VAL A 168 18.54 3.24 19.81
CA VAL A 168 18.69 2.93 18.39
C VAL A 168 19.58 1.71 18.20
N GLU A 169 19.12 0.73 17.46
CA GLU A 169 19.84 -0.49 17.13
C GLU A 169 19.96 -0.64 15.61
N ARG A 170 21.06 -1.16 15.13
CA ARG A 170 21.32 -1.48 13.72
C ARG A 170 21.85 -2.89 13.59
N GLY A 171 21.41 -3.59 12.55
CA GLY A 171 21.89 -4.94 12.31
C GLY A 171 20.94 -5.77 11.47
N GLU A 172 21.14 -7.08 11.53
CA GLU A 172 20.24 -8.10 10.97
C GLU A 172 19.07 -8.33 11.93
N LEU A 173 18.20 -7.31 12.07
CA LEU A 173 17.12 -7.29 13.06
C LEU A 173 15.80 -7.85 12.51
N LEU A 174 15.70 -8.01 11.19
CA LEU A 174 14.57 -8.63 10.50
C LEU A 174 14.99 -10.03 10.06
N PRO A 175 14.28 -11.11 10.42
CA PRO A 175 14.60 -12.46 9.95
C PRO A 175 14.60 -12.56 8.43
N TRP A 176 15.51 -13.37 7.89
CA TRP A 176 15.60 -13.59 6.42
C TRP A 176 14.27 -14.07 5.83
N GLU A 177 13.59 -15.00 6.47
CA GLU A 177 12.32 -15.57 5.97
C GLU A 177 11.23 -14.50 5.82
N ASP A 178 11.19 -13.56 6.76
CA ASP A 178 10.24 -12.44 6.72
C ASP A 178 10.61 -11.47 5.61
N PHE A 179 11.87 -11.08 5.49
CA PHE A 179 12.33 -10.25 4.38
C PHE A 179 12.09 -10.92 3.03
N TRP A 180 12.42 -12.21 2.90
CA TRP A 180 12.26 -12.95 1.65
C TRP A 180 10.80 -13.11 1.24
N ARG A 181 9.90 -13.32 2.19
CA ARG A 181 8.45 -13.38 1.92
C ARG A 181 7.98 -12.14 1.17
N HIS A 182 8.38 -10.95 1.63
CA HIS A 182 8.06 -9.69 0.98
C HIS A 182 8.80 -9.50 -0.35
N ALA A 183 10.11 -9.72 -0.41
CA ALA A 183 10.90 -9.57 -1.64
C ALA A 183 10.40 -10.49 -2.76
N ARG A 184 10.02 -11.73 -2.42
CA ARG A 184 9.44 -12.70 -3.36
C ARG A 184 8.11 -12.22 -3.93
N SER A 185 7.25 -11.57 -3.13
CA SER A 185 5.96 -11.04 -3.60
C SER A 185 6.12 -9.89 -4.59
N LEU A 186 7.25 -9.18 -4.56
CA LEU A 186 7.64 -8.18 -5.55
C LEU A 186 8.24 -8.78 -6.83
N GLY A 187 8.34 -10.12 -6.94
CA GLY A 187 8.97 -10.80 -8.07
C GLY A 187 10.49 -10.77 -8.07
N ASP A 188 11.12 -10.44 -6.94
CA ASP A 188 12.57 -10.41 -6.84
C ASP A 188 13.16 -11.83 -6.87
N SER A 189 14.39 -11.96 -7.37
CA SER A 189 15.13 -13.22 -7.33
C SER A 189 15.77 -13.42 -5.97
N GLU A 190 15.84 -14.67 -5.48
CA GLU A 190 16.47 -14.96 -4.20
C GLU A 190 17.93 -14.46 -4.15
N LYS A 191 18.67 -14.56 -5.27
CA LYS A 191 20.05 -14.07 -5.37
C LYS A 191 20.15 -12.57 -5.11
N ASN A 192 19.29 -11.77 -5.73
CA ASN A 192 19.27 -10.31 -5.55
C ASN A 192 18.80 -9.95 -4.12
N ALA A 193 17.76 -10.61 -3.64
CA ALA A 193 17.24 -10.43 -2.30
C ALA A 193 18.30 -10.72 -1.23
N ARG A 194 19.05 -11.84 -1.35
CA ARG A 194 20.14 -12.19 -0.43
C ARG A 194 21.28 -11.17 -0.45
N ARG A 195 21.63 -10.65 -1.63
CA ARG A 195 22.65 -9.60 -1.76
C ARG A 195 22.21 -8.35 -1.03
N PHE A 196 21.00 -7.85 -1.33
CA PHE A 196 20.45 -6.66 -0.69
C PHE A 196 20.34 -6.83 0.83
N TYR A 197 19.88 -7.98 1.32
CA TYR A 197 19.75 -8.28 2.73
C TYR A 197 21.09 -8.25 3.46
N LYS A 198 22.16 -8.82 2.86
CA LYS A 198 23.50 -8.82 3.43
C LYS A 198 24.15 -7.44 3.45
N GLU A 199 23.91 -6.63 2.41
CA GLU A 199 24.47 -5.29 2.26
C GLU A 199 23.71 -4.24 3.09
N SER A 200 22.47 -4.51 3.45
CA SER A 200 21.61 -3.60 4.19
C SER A 200 21.59 -3.89 5.69
N ARG A 201 21.29 -2.86 6.47
CA ARG A 201 21.09 -3.01 7.93
C ARG A 201 19.72 -2.45 8.29
N ALA A 202 18.92 -3.23 8.98
CA ALA A 202 17.68 -2.74 9.55
C ALA A 202 18.01 -1.79 10.72
N VAL A 203 17.23 -0.72 10.83
CA VAL A 203 17.28 0.19 11.97
C VAL A 203 16.03 -0.02 12.79
N ARG A 204 16.18 -0.21 14.09
CA ARG A 204 15.10 -0.37 15.05
C ARG A 204 15.27 0.62 16.19
N ILE A 205 14.19 1.21 16.62
CA ILE A 205 14.15 2.08 17.78
C ILE A 205 13.31 1.44 18.89
N THR A 206 13.75 1.60 20.14
CA THR A 206 13.00 1.21 21.32
C THR A 206 12.63 2.47 22.09
N LYS A 207 11.34 2.68 22.36
CA LYS A 207 10.78 3.79 23.13
C LYS A 207 9.79 3.24 24.16
N LYS A 208 9.99 3.53 25.44
CA LYS A 208 9.14 3.06 26.54
C LYS A 208 8.92 1.53 26.49
N GLY A 209 9.98 0.77 26.21
CA GLY A 209 9.96 -0.70 26.13
C GLY A 209 9.35 -1.30 24.88
N LYS A 210 8.78 -0.50 23.97
CA LYS A 210 8.22 -0.96 22.70
C LYS A 210 9.19 -0.73 21.56
N ARG A 211 9.24 -1.67 20.61
CA ARG A 211 10.17 -1.66 19.48
C ARG A 211 9.43 -1.27 18.18
N TYR A 212 10.14 -0.58 17.30
CA TYR A 212 9.61 -0.10 16.02
C TYR A 212 10.73 -0.11 14.99
N PHE A 213 10.47 -0.57 13.78
CA PHE A 213 11.44 -0.44 12.69
C PHE A 213 11.41 0.96 12.10
N VAL A 214 12.54 1.44 11.62
CA VAL A 214 12.69 2.74 10.98
C VAL A 214 12.48 2.60 9.48
N GLY A 215 11.65 3.47 8.93
CA GLY A 215 11.21 3.45 7.54
C GLY A 215 9.71 3.18 7.43
N ALA A 216 9.17 3.41 6.25
CA ALA A 216 7.82 3.04 5.89
C ALA A 216 7.79 2.73 4.39
N ALA A 217 6.91 1.86 3.96
CA ALA A 217 6.75 1.49 2.56
C ALA A 217 5.56 2.22 1.94
N HIS A 218 5.62 2.46 0.64
CA HIS A 218 4.57 3.14 -0.12
C HIS A 218 3.52 2.18 -0.72
N PHE A 219 3.62 0.86 -0.45
CA PHE A 219 2.56 -0.08 -0.85
C PHE A 219 1.44 -0.17 0.20
N GLN A 220 1.77 0.10 1.47
CA GLN A 220 0.81 0.20 2.58
C GLN A 220 1.37 1.12 3.66
N PHE A 221 0.58 2.09 4.08
CA PHE A 221 0.88 2.94 5.23
C PHE A 221 -0.37 3.59 5.82
N THR A 222 -0.26 4.01 7.08
CA THR A 222 -1.22 4.90 7.74
C THR A 222 -0.53 6.22 8.06
N ALA A 223 -1.18 7.33 7.75
CA ALA A 223 -0.65 8.68 7.90
C ALA A 223 -1.70 9.65 8.46
N PRO A 224 -1.34 10.68 9.23
CA PRO A 224 -2.22 11.82 9.45
C PRO A 224 -2.51 12.51 8.10
N LYS A 225 -3.76 12.85 7.82
CA LYS A 225 -4.14 13.56 6.59
C LYS A 225 -3.36 14.88 6.46
N SER A 226 -3.15 15.59 7.55
CA SER A 226 -2.36 16.82 7.58
C SER A 226 -0.91 16.63 7.13
N ALA A 227 -0.28 15.50 7.45
CA ALA A 227 1.08 15.19 7.00
C ALA A 227 1.11 14.91 5.49
N LEU A 228 0.11 14.23 4.95
CA LEU A 228 -0.04 14.04 3.49
C LEU A 228 -0.26 15.38 2.79
N GLN A 229 -1.18 16.21 3.28
CA GLN A 229 -1.46 17.53 2.70
C GLN A 229 -0.23 18.44 2.66
N ALA A 230 0.68 18.31 3.63
CA ALA A 230 1.91 19.10 3.67
C ALA A 230 2.93 18.73 2.58
N VAL A 231 2.81 17.55 1.96
CA VAL A 231 3.75 17.04 0.94
C VAL A 231 3.12 16.83 -0.43
N LEU A 232 1.81 16.95 -0.55
CA LEU A 232 1.09 16.88 -1.83
C LEU A 232 1.08 18.24 -2.55
N PRO A 233 1.01 18.27 -3.89
CA PRO A 233 0.95 17.11 -4.78
C PRO A 233 2.31 16.46 -5.01
N ILE A 234 2.33 15.13 -5.13
CA ILE A 234 3.51 14.39 -5.61
C ILE A 234 3.59 14.54 -7.14
N PRO A 235 4.77 14.83 -7.72
CA PRO A 235 4.97 14.84 -9.17
C PRO A 235 4.53 13.54 -9.83
N ALA A 236 3.80 13.62 -10.95
CA ALA A 236 3.08 12.50 -11.56
C ALA A 236 3.32 12.39 -13.08
N GLU A 237 4.53 12.70 -13.55
CA GLU A 237 4.87 12.65 -14.97
C GLU A 237 5.13 11.23 -15.49
N ARG A 238 5.32 10.26 -14.59
CA ARG A 238 5.59 8.87 -14.92
C ARG A 238 4.67 7.91 -14.15
N PRO A 239 4.16 6.84 -14.77
CA PRO A 239 3.19 5.95 -14.15
C PRO A 239 3.64 5.34 -12.81
N MET A 240 4.90 4.90 -12.70
CA MET A 240 5.44 4.24 -11.50
C MET A 240 6.75 4.85 -10.98
N GLY A 241 7.44 5.67 -11.76
CA GLY A 241 8.81 6.10 -11.46
C GLY A 241 8.95 7.09 -10.29
N GLN A 242 7.86 7.69 -9.83
CA GLN A 242 7.88 8.81 -8.88
C GLN A 242 7.28 8.48 -7.50
N VAL A 243 6.94 7.22 -7.25
CA VAL A 243 6.38 6.80 -5.96
C VAL A 243 7.31 7.06 -4.77
N ARG A 244 8.63 7.05 -4.99
CA ARG A 244 9.63 7.36 -3.95
C ARG A 244 9.63 8.84 -3.53
N LEU A 245 9.11 9.72 -4.36
CA LEU A 245 9.03 11.15 -4.04
C LEU A 245 8.14 11.41 -2.82
N LEU A 246 7.12 10.57 -2.58
CA LEU A 246 6.35 10.64 -1.34
C LEU A 246 7.24 10.35 -0.12
N ASP A 247 8.06 9.30 -0.19
CA ASP A 247 8.99 8.91 0.88
C ASP A 247 10.00 10.01 1.17
N GLU A 248 10.56 10.60 0.11
CA GLU A 248 11.55 11.68 0.17
C GLU A 248 10.92 12.97 0.70
N ALA A 249 9.73 13.34 0.22
CA ALA A 249 9.01 14.52 0.68
C ALA A 249 8.68 14.44 2.17
N MET A 250 8.16 13.28 2.64
CA MET A 250 7.91 13.04 4.05
C MET A 250 9.19 13.18 4.89
N ASN A 251 10.29 12.57 4.44
CA ASN A 251 11.56 12.61 5.14
C ASN A 251 12.16 14.04 5.17
N THR A 252 12.11 14.76 4.05
CA THR A 252 12.63 16.12 3.95
C THR A 252 11.81 17.11 4.78
N SER A 253 10.51 16.92 4.86
CA SER A 253 9.61 17.71 5.73
C SER A 253 9.76 17.37 7.22
N GLY A 254 10.66 16.46 7.60
CA GLY A 254 10.97 16.14 8.98
C GLY A 254 9.97 15.18 9.63
N TYR A 255 9.06 14.60 8.87
CA TYR A 255 8.14 13.57 9.38
C TYR A 255 8.86 12.26 9.63
N LEU A 256 8.49 11.58 10.73
CA LEU A 256 9.05 10.28 11.06
C LEU A 256 8.35 9.20 10.23
N ARG A 257 9.13 8.26 9.72
CA ARG A 257 8.67 7.09 8.99
C ARG A 257 9.01 5.86 9.78
N LEU A 258 8.00 5.08 10.13
CA LEU A 258 8.10 3.97 11.09
C LEU A 258 7.35 2.75 10.56
N CYS A 259 7.73 1.58 11.09
CA CYS A 259 7.00 0.34 10.92
C CYS A 259 6.63 -0.25 12.28
N THR A 260 5.57 -1.03 12.31
CA THR A 260 5.24 -1.88 13.46
C THR A 260 6.33 -2.94 13.69
N GLU A 261 6.41 -3.46 14.91
CA GLU A 261 7.32 -4.58 15.25
C GLU A 261 6.83 -5.89 14.65
N ASN A 262 5.52 -6.11 14.64
CA ASN A 262 4.88 -7.33 14.18
C ASN A 262 4.26 -7.17 12.80
N TRP A 263 3.98 -8.28 12.15
CA TRP A 263 3.32 -8.38 10.86
C TRP A 263 1.82 -8.28 11.02
N TYR A 264 1.22 -7.27 10.40
CA TYR A 264 -0.22 -7.07 10.34
C TYR A 264 -0.74 -6.91 8.92
N VAL A 265 0.16 -6.83 7.93
CA VAL A 265 -0.18 -6.82 6.51
C VAL A 265 0.81 -7.67 5.74
N GLN A 266 0.40 -8.13 4.55
CA GLN A 266 1.27 -8.86 3.62
C GLN A 266 1.00 -8.38 2.20
N HIS A 267 2.06 -8.11 1.45
CA HIS A 267 1.96 -7.89 0.02
C HIS A 267 1.80 -9.25 -0.70
N LEU A 268 0.74 -9.39 -1.51
CA LEU A 268 0.39 -10.64 -2.18
C LEU A 268 1.11 -10.80 -3.52
N GLY A 269 1.36 -9.68 -4.21
CA GLY A 269 1.75 -9.66 -5.61
C GLY A 269 0.55 -9.91 -6.52
N ASN A 270 0.78 -10.46 -7.70
CA ASN A 270 -0.25 -10.64 -8.74
C ASN A 270 -0.85 -12.05 -8.81
N VAL A 271 -0.64 -12.89 -7.80
CA VAL A 271 -1.12 -14.29 -7.75
C VAL A 271 -1.68 -14.58 -6.37
N VAL A 272 -2.84 -15.22 -6.32
CA VAL A 272 -3.40 -15.74 -5.06
C VAL A 272 -2.55 -16.89 -4.57
N SER A 273 -1.62 -16.59 -3.63
CA SER A 273 -0.80 -17.63 -3.02
C SER A 273 -1.63 -18.43 -2.02
N LYS A 274 -1.49 -19.76 -2.03
CA LYS A 274 -2.15 -20.64 -1.07
C LYS A 274 -1.71 -20.40 0.37
N ASP A 275 -0.59 -19.71 0.57
CA ASP A 275 -0.05 -19.34 1.88
C ASP A 275 -0.81 -18.15 2.52
N ALA A 276 -1.56 -17.37 1.74
CA ALA A 276 -2.32 -16.23 2.25
C ALA A 276 -3.67 -16.66 2.88
N SER A 277 -4.16 -17.87 2.59
CA SER A 277 -5.48 -18.34 3.03
C SER A 277 -5.43 -19.50 4.03
N THR A 278 -4.27 -19.92 4.55
CA THR A 278 -4.20 -21.19 5.29
C THR A 278 -4.25 -21.11 6.80
N LYS A 279 -5.42 -21.50 7.27
CA LYS A 279 -5.48 -22.76 8.05
C LYS A 279 -6.13 -23.83 7.15
N GLY A 280 -5.30 -24.77 6.62
CA GLY A 280 -5.73 -26.09 6.17
C GLY A 280 -5.96 -26.31 4.65
N GLY A 281 -5.09 -27.07 3.99
CA GLY A 281 -5.35 -27.73 2.70
C GLY A 281 -4.09 -28.13 1.93
N ARG A 282 -3.90 -29.44 1.71
CA ARG A 282 -2.76 -30.06 0.99
C ARG A 282 -2.59 -29.55 -0.45
N ALA A 283 -1.37 -29.12 -0.78
CA ALA A 283 -0.99 -28.64 -2.11
C ALA A 283 -0.95 -29.76 -3.17
N LYS A 284 -1.59 -29.54 -4.33
CA LYS A 284 -1.33 -30.28 -5.56
C LYS A 284 -0.10 -29.70 -6.26
N LYS A 285 0.89 -30.53 -6.58
CA LYS A 285 2.10 -30.17 -7.36
C LYS A 285 1.69 -29.65 -8.74
N ARG A 286 2.03 -28.39 -9.07
CA ARG A 286 2.01 -27.89 -10.45
C ARG A 286 3.36 -28.14 -11.10
N THR A 287 3.34 -28.70 -12.31
CA THR A 287 4.49 -28.95 -13.19
C THR A 287 5.19 -27.61 -13.52
N ARG A 288 6.48 -27.55 -13.25
CA ARG A 288 7.38 -26.45 -13.62
C ARG A 288 7.46 -26.35 -15.14
N MET A 289 6.97 -25.29 -15.75
CA MET A 289 7.34 -24.92 -17.11
C MET A 289 8.78 -24.42 -17.13
N SER A 290 9.53 -24.87 -18.14
CA SER A 290 10.97 -24.83 -18.28
C SER A 290 11.61 -23.42 -18.19
N GLY A 291 12.84 -23.39 -17.64
CA GLY A 291 13.64 -22.20 -17.33
C GLY A 291 14.15 -21.33 -18.51
N PHE A 292 13.58 -21.48 -19.72
CA PHE A 292 13.96 -20.71 -20.91
C PHE A 292 13.54 -19.24 -20.84
N TRP A 293 12.42 -18.95 -20.17
CA TRP A 293 11.86 -17.59 -20.04
C TRP A 293 12.56 -16.69 -19.00
N HIS A 294 13.49 -17.24 -18.21
CA HIS A 294 14.23 -16.50 -17.16
C HIS A 294 15.59 -15.98 -17.62
N TRP A 295 15.95 -16.15 -18.90
CA TRP A 295 17.21 -15.63 -19.41
C TRP A 295 17.16 -14.10 -19.50
N ALA A 296 18.12 -13.41 -18.87
CA ALA A 296 18.11 -11.95 -18.71
C ALA A 296 17.88 -11.15 -20.01
N PRO A 297 18.46 -11.50 -21.16
CA PRO A 297 18.20 -10.79 -22.43
C PRO A 297 16.78 -11.02 -22.96
N ILE A 298 16.21 -12.20 -22.78
CA ILE A 298 14.82 -12.49 -23.20
C ILE A 298 13.83 -11.72 -22.32
N ARG A 299 14.07 -11.64 -21.03
CA ARG A 299 13.25 -10.84 -20.10
C ARG A 299 13.30 -9.34 -20.44
N ALA A 300 14.48 -8.80 -20.78
CA ALA A 300 14.62 -7.40 -21.20
C ALA A 300 13.91 -7.12 -22.54
N LEU A 301 13.95 -8.06 -23.49
CA LEU A 301 13.25 -7.96 -24.77
C LEU A 301 11.72 -8.02 -24.56
N LEU A 302 11.24 -8.96 -23.75
CA LEU A 302 9.82 -9.09 -23.42
C LEU A 302 9.28 -7.87 -22.67
N GLN A 303 10.08 -7.28 -21.77
CA GLN A 303 9.71 -6.04 -21.09
C GLN A 303 9.65 -4.84 -22.05
N ARG A 304 10.53 -4.78 -23.07
CA ARG A 304 10.46 -3.75 -24.12
C ARG A 304 9.27 -3.95 -25.05
N ILE A 305 8.99 -5.17 -25.46
CA ILE A 305 7.83 -5.51 -26.30
C ILE A 305 6.54 -5.23 -25.52
N TYR A 306 6.48 -5.60 -24.25
CA TYR A 306 5.34 -5.33 -23.39
C TYR A 306 5.14 -3.81 -23.19
N GLY A 307 6.19 -3.05 -22.89
CA GLY A 307 6.12 -1.60 -22.80
C GLY A 307 5.65 -0.93 -24.08
N TRP A 308 6.14 -1.39 -25.22
CA TRP A 308 5.74 -0.87 -26.54
C TRP A 308 4.27 -1.24 -26.87
N SER A 309 3.85 -2.47 -26.65
CA SER A 309 2.46 -2.89 -26.87
C SER A 309 1.49 -2.22 -25.89
N PHE A 310 1.89 -2.04 -24.63
CA PHE A 310 1.12 -1.32 -23.64
C PHE A 310 0.94 0.16 -24.02
N ASP A 311 2.02 0.83 -24.43
CA ASP A 311 1.98 2.22 -24.91
C ASP A 311 1.09 2.39 -26.17
N ARG A 312 1.09 1.39 -27.06
CA ARG A 312 0.32 1.45 -28.31
C ARG A 312 -1.17 1.12 -28.12
N LEU A 313 -1.51 0.27 -27.15
CA LEU A 313 -2.90 -0.10 -26.83
C LEU A 313 -3.60 0.93 -25.93
N HIS A 314 -2.83 1.74 -25.19
CA HIS A 314 -3.38 2.67 -24.20
C HIS A 314 -3.08 4.15 -24.49
N ARG A 315 -2.43 4.49 -25.62
CA ARG A 315 -2.22 5.86 -26.12
C ARG A 315 -3.02 6.15 -27.39
N GLY A 316 -3.99 5.29 -27.75
CA GLY A 316 -4.93 5.53 -28.84
C GLY A 316 -6.13 6.34 -28.38
#